data_f8859dcea04996faefdd7d674ae5c092
#
_entry.id   f8859dcea04996faefdd7d674ae5c092
#
_cell.length_a   1.000
_cell.length_b   1.000
_cell.length_c   1.000
_cell.angle_alpha   90.00
_cell.angle_beta   90.00
_cell.angle_gamma   90.00
#
_symmetry.space_group_name_H-M   'P 1'
#
loop_
_entity.id
_entity.type
_entity.pdbx_description
1 polymer ?
#
loop_
_entity_poly.entity_id
_entity_poly.type
_entity_poly.pdbx_seq_one_letter_code
_entity_poly.pdbx_strand_id
1 'polypeptide(L)'
;ATVPETKSFVDAYTAAYTIEPNQFAADAYDGVYIVKEALEKAGCTADMSNSDICDALVAQLTSSDFSYSGLTGKDMTWNAEGQVSKAPTAYVIKDGEYVLPED
;
A
#
# COMPACT_ATOMS: atom_id res chain seq x y z
N ALA A 1 6.52 15.14 -5.00
CA ALA A 1 7.04 14.00 -4.22
C ALA A 1 8.55 14.06 -4.15
N THR A 2 9.10 13.89 -2.95
CA THR A 2 10.54 13.99 -2.70
C THR A 2 11.23 12.63 -2.66
N VAL A 3 10.48 11.56 -2.35
CA VAL A 3 11.01 10.19 -2.31
C VAL A 3 11.01 9.61 -3.72
N PRO A 4 12.13 9.03 -4.19
CA PRO A 4 12.23 8.54 -5.57
C PRO A 4 11.13 7.56 -5.99
N GLU A 5 10.73 6.63 -5.14
CA GLU A 5 9.69 5.65 -5.43
C GLU A 5 8.33 6.33 -5.63
N THR A 6 8.02 7.29 -4.77
CA THR A 6 6.78 8.07 -4.87
C THR A 6 6.78 8.92 -6.13
N LYS A 7 7.91 9.55 -6.43
CA LYS A 7 8.05 10.35 -7.65
C LYS A 7 7.85 9.50 -8.89
N SER A 8 8.42 8.31 -8.94
CA SER A 8 8.27 7.38 -10.05
C SER A 8 6.80 7.02 -10.27
N PHE A 9 6.07 6.73 -9.21
CA PHE A 9 4.64 6.44 -9.28
C PHE A 9 3.84 7.64 -9.80
N VAL A 10 4.08 8.84 -9.23
CA VAL A 10 3.38 10.06 -9.64
C VAL A 10 3.62 10.36 -11.12
N ASP A 11 4.87 10.27 -11.56
CA ASP A 11 5.23 10.55 -12.96
C ASP A 11 4.55 9.57 -13.92
N ALA A 12 4.57 8.27 -13.58
CA ALA A 12 3.95 7.24 -14.42
C ALA A 12 2.42 7.39 -14.47
N TYR A 13 1.81 7.68 -13.33
CA TYR A 13 0.36 7.88 -13.25
C TYR A 13 -0.06 9.11 -14.07
N THR A 14 0.65 10.23 -13.88
CA THR A 14 0.35 11.46 -14.59
C THR A 14 0.54 11.30 -16.10
N ALA A 15 1.56 10.57 -16.52
CA ALA A 15 1.79 10.29 -17.93
C ALA A 15 0.65 9.45 -18.54
N ALA A 16 0.09 8.50 -17.77
CA ALA A 16 -0.96 7.61 -18.25
C ALA A 16 -2.34 8.28 -18.27
N TYR A 17 -2.64 9.11 -17.28
CA TYR A 17 -4.01 9.61 -17.04
C TYR A 17 -4.15 11.13 -17.12
N THR A 18 -3.07 11.87 -17.29
CA THR A 18 -3.01 13.35 -17.44
C THR A 18 -3.47 14.13 -16.19
N ILE A 19 -3.69 13.45 -15.08
CA ILE A 19 -3.99 14.07 -13.77
C ILE A 19 -3.04 13.48 -12.71
N GLU A 20 -2.84 14.21 -11.63
CA GLU A 20 -2.03 13.70 -10.52
C GLU A 20 -2.81 12.66 -9.71
N PRO A 21 -2.13 11.62 -9.21
CA PRO A 21 -2.80 10.63 -8.37
C PRO A 21 -3.13 11.22 -7.00
N ASN A 22 -4.25 10.77 -6.45
CA ASN A 22 -4.62 11.09 -5.06
C ASN A 22 -4.17 9.95 -4.13
N GLN A 23 -4.48 10.08 -2.83
CA GLN A 23 -4.11 9.05 -1.85
C GLN A 23 -4.76 7.69 -2.15
N PHE A 24 -5.98 7.68 -2.70
CA PHE A 24 -6.67 6.43 -3.00
C PHE A 24 -6.00 5.66 -4.14
N ALA A 25 -5.45 6.37 -5.11
CA ALA A 25 -4.66 5.75 -6.17
C ALA A 25 -3.39 5.11 -5.60
N ALA A 26 -2.70 5.79 -4.68
CA ALA A 26 -1.52 5.27 -4.02
C ALA A 26 -1.86 4.06 -3.14
N ASP A 27 -2.98 4.10 -2.41
CA ASP A 27 -3.44 2.99 -1.59
C ASP A 27 -3.74 1.76 -2.44
N ALA A 28 -4.40 1.94 -3.57
CA ALA A 28 -4.72 0.85 -4.49
C ALA A 28 -3.47 0.24 -5.12
N TYR A 29 -2.51 1.07 -5.46
CA TYR A 29 -1.21 0.62 -5.98
C TYR A 29 -0.50 -0.26 -4.95
N ASP A 30 -0.40 0.21 -3.72
CA ASP A 30 0.19 -0.59 -2.63
C ASP A 30 -0.61 -1.88 -2.40
N GLY A 31 -1.94 -1.82 -2.49
CA GLY A 31 -2.81 -2.98 -2.28
C GLY A 31 -2.47 -4.14 -3.22
N VAL A 32 -2.21 -3.85 -4.49
CA VAL A 32 -1.83 -4.88 -5.46
C VAL A 32 -0.52 -5.56 -5.06
N TYR A 33 0.48 -4.79 -4.66
CA TYR A 33 1.77 -5.34 -4.25
C TYR A 33 1.70 -6.07 -2.91
N ILE A 34 0.89 -5.58 -1.97
CA ILE A 34 0.66 -6.25 -0.68
C ILE A 34 0.07 -7.64 -0.92
N VAL A 35 -0.96 -7.74 -1.76
CA VAL A 35 -1.59 -9.03 -2.09
C VAL A 35 -0.59 -9.94 -2.81
N LYS A 36 0.18 -9.39 -3.74
CA LYS A 36 1.21 -10.14 -4.46
C LYS A 36 2.22 -10.76 -3.49
N GLU A 37 2.79 -9.95 -2.58
CA GLU A 37 3.76 -10.46 -1.61
C GLU A 37 3.16 -11.47 -0.65
N ALA A 38 1.93 -11.24 -0.20
CA ALA A 38 1.26 -12.16 0.70
C ALA A 38 0.99 -13.51 0.02
N LEU A 39 0.56 -13.50 -1.24
CA LEU A 39 0.35 -14.72 -2.02
C LEU A 39 1.65 -15.52 -2.20
N GLU A 40 2.74 -14.83 -2.52
CA GLU A 40 4.05 -15.44 -2.71
C GLU A 40 4.56 -16.07 -1.42
N LYS A 41 4.49 -15.33 -0.31
CA LYS A 41 4.94 -15.82 1.00
C LYS A 41 4.09 -16.97 1.52
N ALA A 42 2.79 -16.92 1.27
CA ALA A 42 1.87 -17.99 1.67
C ALA A 42 2.00 -19.25 0.80
N GLY A 43 2.73 -19.16 -0.32
CA GLY A 43 2.90 -20.29 -1.23
C GLY A 43 1.63 -20.62 -2.00
N CYS A 44 0.76 -19.66 -2.24
CA CYS A 44 -0.48 -19.87 -2.98
C CYS A 44 -0.20 -20.16 -4.45
N THR A 45 -1.00 -21.05 -5.02
CA THR A 45 -0.89 -21.45 -6.43
C THR A 45 -2.26 -21.30 -7.11
N ALA A 46 -2.24 -21.22 -8.44
CA ALA A 46 -3.46 -20.98 -9.22
C ALA A 46 -4.47 -22.13 -9.18
N ASP A 47 -4.03 -23.31 -8.78
CA ASP A 47 -4.90 -24.50 -8.68
C ASP A 47 -5.60 -24.63 -7.32
N MET A 48 -5.26 -23.77 -6.36
CA MET A 48 -5.94 -23.74 -5.05
C MET A 48 -7.35 -23.18 -5.17
N SER A 49 -8.26 -23.63 -4.30
CA SER A 49 -9.61 -23.08 -4.25
C SER A 49 -9.58 -21.63 -3.74
N ASN A 50 -10.60 -20.85 -4.08
CA ASN A 50 -10.73 -19.48 -3.59
C ASN A 50 -10.75 -19.43 -2.06
N SER A 51 -11.43 -20.38 -1.43
CA SER A 51 -11.50 -20.48 0.04
C SER A 51 -10.12 -20.74 0.65
N ASP A 52 -9.35 -21.64 0.07
CA ASP A 52 -8.01 -21.96 0.57
C ASP A 52 -7.03 -20.79 0.38
N ILE A 53 -7.12 -20.08 -0.75
CA ILE A 53 -6.32 -18.89 -1.00
C ILE A 53 -6.67 -17.79 0.02
N CYS A 54 -7.97 -17.59 0.26
CA CYS A 54 -8.43 -16.59 1.23
C CYS A 54 -7.93 -16.89 2.64
N ASP A 55 -8.03 -18.12 3.08
CA ASP A 55 -7.55 -18.55 4.41
C ASP A 55 -6.04 -18.35 4.52
N ALA A 56 -5.30 -18.69 3.47
CA ALA A 56 -3.85 -18.53 3.44
C ALA A 56 -3.45 -17.04 3.48
N LEU A 57 -4.18 -16.18 2.78
CA LEU A 57 -3.94 -14.73 2.81
C LEU A 57 -4.21 -14.13 4.19
N VAL A 58 -5.31 -14.52 4.83
CA VAL A 58 -5.63 -14.04 6.19
C VAL A 58 -4.54 -14.44 7.16
N ALA A 59 -4.10 -15.70 7.12
CA ALA A 59 -3.04 -16.20 7.99
C ALA A 59 -1.72 -15.46 7.75
N GLN A 60 -1.37 -15.22 6.49
CA GLN A 60 -0.10 -14.55 6.15
C GLN A 60 -0.11 -13.08 6.52
N LEU A 61 -1.18 -12.34 6.18
CA LEU A 61 -1.28 -10.91 6.44
C LEU A 61 -1.30 -10.58 7.93
N THR A 62 -1.88 -11.44 8.75
CA THR A 62 -1.96 -11.24 10.20
C THR A 62 -0.81 -11.91 10.97
N SER A 63 0.12 -12.51 10.24
CA SER A 63 1.30 -13.17 10.82
C SER A 63 2.30 -12.11 11.30
N SER A 64 3.05 -12.43 12.36
CA SER A 64 4.13 -11.57 12.87
C SER A 64 5.32 -11.47 11.91
N ASP A 65 5.41 -12.36 10.92
CA ASP A 65 6.48 -12.36 9.92
C ASP A 65 6.18 -11.44 8.74
N PHE A 66 4.97 -10.93 8.61
CA PHE A 66 4.58 -10.15 7.45
C PHE A 66 4.59 -8.66 7.74
N SER A 67 5.31 -7.92 6.92
CA SER A 67 5.24 -6.45 6.88
C SER A 67 5.45 -6.00 5.45
N TYR A 68 4.97 -4.83 5.13
CA TYR A 68 5.11 -4.25 3.80
C TYR A 68 5.47 -2.77 3.90
N SER A 69 6.42 -2.35 3.06
CA SER A 69 6.77 -0.93 2.90
C SER A 69 6.50 -0.53 1.46
N GLY A 70 5.72 0.52 1.28
CA GLY A 70 5.33 1.00 -0.04
C GLY A 70 5.16 2.50 -0.06
N LEU A 71 4.32 2.98 -0.96
CA LEU A 71 4.09 4.42 -1.15
C LEU A 71 3.39 5.06 0.05
N THR A 72 2.49 4.32 0.71
CA THR A 72 1.61 4.88 1.72
C THR A 72 2.08 4.65 3.15
N GLY A 73 3.09 3.84 3.36
CA GLY A 73 3.60 3.57 4.69
C GLY A 73 4.83 2.70 4.68
N LYS A 74 5.50 2.66 5.82
CA LYS A 74 6.71 1.87 6.04
C LYS A 74 6.47 0.88 7.15
N ASP A 75 6.96 -0.36 6.96
CA ASP A 75 6.82 -1.44 7.94
C ASP A 75 5.38 -1.65 8.42
N MET A 76 4.44 -1.57 7.46
CA MET A 76 3.02 -1.76 7.76
C MET A 76 2.74 -3.21 8.14
N THR A 77 1.98 -3.41 9.21
CA THR A 77 1.55 -4.72 9.69
C THR A 77 0.05 -4.72 9.92
N TRP A 78 -0.54 -5.89 10.04
CA TRP A 78 -1.98 -6.04 10.27
C TRP A 78 -2.21 -6.89 11.51
N ASN A 79 -3.12 -6.41 12.39
CA ASN A 79 -3.47 -7.15 13.60
C ASN A 79 -4.49 -8.27 13.30
N ALA A 80 -4.90 -9.00 14.33
CA ALA A 80 -5.84 -10.11 14.18
C ALA A 80 -7.21 -9.69 13.62
N GLU A 81 -7.60 -8.44 13.81
CA GLU A 81 -8.85 -7.87 13.30
C GLU A 81 -8.69 -7.33 11.87
N GLY A 82 -7.49 -7.41 11.29
CA GLY A 82 -7.22 -6.90 9.95
C GLY A 82 -6.95 -5.41 9.86
N GLN A 83 -6.73 -4.75 10.99
CA GLN A 83 -6.41 -3.32 11.01
C GLN A 83 -4.93 -3.10 10.72
N VAL A 84 -4.64 -2.18 9.82
CA VAL A 84 -3.27 -1.85 9.46
C VAL A 84 -2.65 -0.91 10.51
N SER A 85 -1.37 -1.14 10.81
CA SER A 85 -0.56 -0.23 11.59
C SER A 85 0.30 0.57 10.62
N LYS A 86 0.01 1.86 10.47
CA LYS A 86 0.85 2.77 9.67
C LYS A 86 0.78 4.17 10.26
N ALA A 87 1.91 4.88 10.17
CA ALA A 87 2.01 6.23 10.69
C ALA A 87 1.21 7.19 9.80
N PRO A 88 0.45 8.12 10.40
CA PRO A 88 -0.22 9.15 9.63
C PRO A 88 0.78 10.18 9.09
N THR A 89 0.44 10.80 7.96
CA THR A 89 1.20 11.92 7.41
C THR A 89 0.34 13.17 7.53
N ALA A 90 0.87 14.18 8.22
CA ALA A 90 0.18 15.46 8.37
C ALA A 90 0.41 16.34 7.14
N TYR A 91 -0.63 17.01 6.68
CA TYR A 91 -0.57 17.98 5.59
C TYR A 91 -1.17 19.30 6.04
N VAL A 92 -0.70 20.39 5.45
CA VAL A 92 -1.28 21.72 5.62
C VAL A 92 -2.01 22.07 4.33
N ILE A 93 -3.16 22.71 4.45
CA ILE A 93 -3.87 23.24 3.27
C ILE A 93 -3.35 24.66 3.05
N LYS A 94 -2.74 24.87 1.89
CA LYS A 94 -2.19 26.16 1.48
C LYS A 94 -2.61 26.45 0.05
N ASP A 95 -3.26 27.58 -0.15
CA ASP A 95 -3.74 28.01 -1.47
C ASP A 95 -4.63 26.94 -2.15
N GLY A 96 -5.41 26.22 -1.34
CA GLY A 96 -6.33 25.19 -1.83
C GLY A 96 -5.67 23.84 -2.12
N GLU A 97 -4.40 23.67 -1.75
CA GLU A 97 -3.66 22.42 -2.00
C GLU A 97 -3.11 21.84 -0.70
N TYR A 98 -2.97 20.50 -0.70
CA TYR A 98 -2.30 19.79 0.39
C TYR A 98 -0.78 19.89 0.21
N VAL A 99 -0.11 20.45 1.19
CA VAL A 99 1.34 20.55 1.20
C VAL A 99 1.90 20.01 2.50
N LEU A 100 3.14 19.55 2.48
CA LEU A 100 3.81 19.10 3.70
C LEU A 100 4.09 20.30 4.59
N PRO A 101 3.94 20.16 5.94
CA PRO A 101 4.26 21.25 6.84
C PRO A 101 5.72 21.63 6.76
N GLU A 102 6.00 22.93 6.87
CA GLU A 102 7.36 23.44 7.01
C GLU A 102 7.82 23.27 8.46
N ASP A 103 9.10 23.04 8.65
CA ASP A 103 9.71 22.92 9.99
C ASP A 103 9.81 24.26 10.71
#